data_37e6bf30d7b8d17fbd95e008adf0f938
#
_entry.id   37e6bf30d7b8d17fbd95e008adf0f938
#
_cell.length_a   1.000
_cell.length_b   1.000
_cell.length_c   1.000
_cell.angle_alpha   90.00
_cell.angle_beta   90.00
_cell.angle_gamma   90.00
#
_symmetry.space_group_name_H-M   'P 1'
#
loop_
_entity.id
_entity.type
_entity.pdbx_description
1 polymer ?
#
loop_
_entity_poly.entity_id
_entity_poly.type
_entity_poly.pdbx_seq_one_letter_code
_entity_poly.pdbx_strand_id
1 'polypeptide(L)'
;ACCEGLSSAIFMVRNLLKCVAKVQKIYEISKFYDKVMDICVFFCTFVGKLICARMLPTDFIENLHELLLPSEVQQLCQALESTPITSIRLNDKIDYLTFDADTDEVPWHEDGYYLSHRPQFALDPLFHAGCYYVQEASSMFVERVLQQYVSRDSVILDLCAAPGGKSTLISQYLGNDGLLVSNEVVRTGGFILSANSQERGKGNTAVTHNQAAAS
;
A
#
# COMPACT_ATOMS: atom_id res chain seq x y z
N ALA A 1 11.12 3.82 -12.39
CA ALA A 1 9.66 3.59 -12.42
C ALA A 1 9.10 3.03 -11.10
N CYS A 2 9.75 2.04 -10.45
CA CYS A 2 9.30 1.53 -9.14
C CYS A 2 9.50 2.51 -7.98
N CYS A 3 10.58 3.31 -8.01
CA CYS A 3 10.90 4.25 -6.93
C CYS A 3 9.98 5.48 -6.90
N GLU A 4 9.45 5.90 -8.03
CA GLU A 4 8.52 7.03 -8.13
C GLU A 4 7.17 6.70 -7.51
N GLY A 5 6.65 5.49 -7.71
CA GLY A 5 5.38 5.05 -7.11
C GLY A 5 5.41 4.96 -5.58
N LEU A 6 6.55 4.58 -5.00
CA LEU A 6 6.70 4.49 -3.54
C LEU A 6 6.80 5.89 -2.88
N SER A 7 7.53 6.82 -3.49
CA SER A 7 7.60 8.21 -3.03
C SER A 7 6.21 8.86 -3.01
N SER A 8 5.40 8.57 -4.02
CA SER A 8 4.03 9.03 -4.15
C SER A 8 3.11 8.45 -3.07
N ALA A 9 3.24 7.15 -2.77
CA ALA A 9 2.45 6.48 -1.73
C ALA A 9 2.72 7.05 -0.33
N ILE A 10 3.98 7.40 -0.05
CA ILE A 10 4.39 8.02 1.23
C ILE A 10 3.80 9.42 1.37
N PHE A 11 3.84 10.21 0.29
CA PHE A 11 3.26 11.56 0.27
C PHE A 11 1.74 11.52 0.49
N MET A 12 1.06 10.53 -0.07
CA MET A 12 -0.39 10.32 0.10
C MET A 12 -0.77 9.97 1.54
N VAL A 13 -0.10 9.00 2.15
CA VAL A 13 -0.33 8.65 3.56
C VAL A 13 -0.05 9.84 4.46
N ARG A 14 1.01 10.62 4.19
CA ARG A 14 1.33 11.85 4.91
C ARG A 14 0.24 12.92 4.79
N ASN A 15 -0.36 13.08 3.61
CA ASN A 15 -1.43 14.06 3.40
C ASN A 15 -2.78 13.56 3.92
N LEU A 16 -3.10 12.28 3.76
CA LEU A 16 -4.29 11.65 4.36
C LEU A 16 -4.29 11.83 5.89
N LEU A 17 -3.15 11.59 6.53
CA LEU A 17 -3.00 11.75 7.97
C LEU A 17 -2.94 13.22 8.41
N LYS A 18 -2.45 14.15 7.59
CA LYS A 18 -2.55 15.58 7.85
C LYS A 18 -3.99 16.09 7.76
N CYS A 19 -4.82 15.54 6.88
CA CYS A 19 -6.26 15.83 6.84
C CYS A 19 -6.98 15.28 8.08
N VAL A 20 -6.60 14.08 8.55
CA VAL A 20 -7.09 13.48 9.78
C VAL A 20 -6.55 14.18 11.03
N ALA A 21 -5.32 14.72 11.00
CA ALA A 21 -4.68 15.44 12.10
C ALA A 21 -5.33 16.80 12.47
N LYS A 22 -6.29 17.30 11.70
CA LYS A 22 -7.12 18.45 12.11
C LYS A 22 -8.08 18.14 13.27
N VAL A 23 -8.20 16.88 13.67
CA VAL A 23 -8.98 16.47 14.85
C VAL A 23 -8.03 16.31 16.05
N GLN A 24 -8.17 17.15 17.01
CA GLN A 24 -7.33 17.56 18.13
C GLN A 24 -6.79 16.49 19.12
N LYS A 25 -6.83 15.19 18.80
CA LYS A 25 -6.38 14.09 19.69
C LYS A 25 -5.13 13.32 19.20
N ILE A 26 -4.45 13.80 18.18
CA ILE A 26 -3.47 13.06 17.35
C ILE A 26 -2.01 13.45 17.62
N TYR A 27 -1.71 14.29 18.61
CA TYR A 27 -0.33 14.76 18.86
C TYR A 27 0.66 13.64 19.20
N GLU A 28 0.21 12.58 19.88
CA GLU A 28 1.07 11.42 20.18
C GLU A 28 1.23 10.46 18.99
N ILE A 29 0.18 10.31 18.21
CA ILE A 29 0.22 9.52 16.96
C ILE A 29 1.11 10.20 15.92
N SER A 30 1.15 11.54 15.89
CA SER A 30 2.01 12.32 14.99
C SER A 30 3.50 12.05 15.24
N LYS A 31 3.95 11.97 16.50
CA LYS A 31 5.35 11.65 16.83
C LYS A 31 5.76 10.24 16.46
N PHE A 32 4.89 9.28 16.69
CA PHE A 32 5.10 7.89 16.24
C PHE A 32 5.10 7.81 14.71
N TYR A 33 4.24 8.59 14.08
CA TYR A 33 4.07 8.65 12.64
C TYR A 33 5.27 9.30 11.93
N ASP A 34 5.79 10.43 12.45
CA ASP A 34 6.97 11.08 11.88
C ASP A 34 8.17 10.11 11.91
N LYS A 35 8.30 9.34 12.98
CA LYS A 35 9.35 8.32 13.12
C LYS A 35 9.18 7.15 12.13
N VAL A 36 7.94 6.69 11.92
CA VAL A 36 7.62 5.64 10.94
C VAL A 36 7.77 6.17 9.50
N MET A 37 7.46 7.44 9.25
CA MET A 37 7.61 8.06 7.93
C MET A 37 9.07 8.28 7.55
N ASP A 38 9.92 8.67 8.49
CA ASP A 38 11.36 8.79 8.23
C ASP A 38 11.96 7.42 7.89
N ILE A 39 11.53 6.36 8.57
CA ILE A 39 11.89 4.98 8.22
C ILE A 39 11.37 4.60 6.82
N CYS A 40 10.14 4.94 6.48
CA CYS A 40 9.56 4.64 5.17
C CYS A 40 10.24 5.39 4.02
N VAL A 41 10.54 6.70 4.18
CA VAL A 41 11.27 7.50 3.17
C VAL A 41 12.67 6.94 2.97
N PHE A 42 13.32 6.58 4.05
CA PHE A 42 14.64 5.96 4.01
C PHE A 42 14.58 4.60 3.29
N PHE A 43 13.58 3.77 3.60
CA PHE A 43 13.36 2.48 2.94
C PHE A 43 13.13 2.63 1.43
N CYS A 44 12.42 3.64 0.98
CA CYS A 44 12.10 3.84 -0.43
C CYS A 44 13.30 4.26 -1.28
N THR A 45 14.13 5.14 -0.74
CA THR A 45 15.39 5.53 -1.40
C THR A 45 16.40 4.38 -1.42
N PHE A 46 16.29 3.48 -0.49
CA PHE A 46 17.20 2.39 -0.26
C PHE A 46 16.87 1.14 -1.09
N VAL A 47 15.60 0.72 -1.15
CA VAL A 47 15.17 -0.44 -1.95
C VAL A 47 15.52 -0.29 -3.43
N GLY A 48 15.51 0.93 -3.97
CA GLY A 48 15.97 1.19 -5.33
C GLY A 48 17.46 0.88 -5.58
N LYS A 49 18.29 0.97 -4.54
CA LYS A 49 19.72 0.64 -4.62
C LYS A 49 20.02 -0.83 -4.27
N LEU A 50 19.15 -1.48 -3.50
CA LEU A 50 19.35 -2.85 -2.99
C LEU A 50 19.10 -3.94 -4.01
N ILE A 51 18.36 -3.66 -5.07
CA ILE A 51 18.09 -4.64 -6.14
C ILE A 51 19.41 -5.08 -6.83
N CYS A 52 20.50 -4.30 -6.68
CA CYS A 52 21.82 -4.62 -7.23
C CYS A 52 22.85 -5.17 -6.25
N ALA A 53 22.64 -5.13 -4.93
CA ALA A 53 23.64 -5.58 -3.96
C ALA A 53 23.00 -6.51 -2.92
N ARG A 54 23.54 -7.73 -2.82
CA ARG A 54 23.12 -8.76 -1.83
C ARG A 54 23.49 -8.42 -0.36
N MET A 55 24.01 -7.23 -0.08
CA MET A 55 24.39 -6.81 1.27
C MET A 55 23.82 -5.44 1.59
N LEU A 56 23.32 -5.29 2.81
CA LEU A 56 22.81 -4.02 3.30
C LEU A 56 23.96 -3.00 3.43
N PRO A 57 23.83 -1.74 2.95
CA PRO A 57 24.88 -0.73 3.13
C PRO A 57 25.17 -0.45 4.58
N THR A 58 26.45 -0.21 4.87
CA THR A 58 26.92 0.06 6.25
C THR A 58 26.21 1.28 6.84
N ASP A 59 26.11 2.36 6.09
CA ASP A 59 25.45 3.60 6.51
C ASP A 59 23.97 3.39 6.89
N PHE A 60 23.31 2.40 6.26
CA PHE A 60 21.95 2.03 6.62
C PHE A 60 21.90 1.39 8.00
N ILE A 61 22.77 0.46 8.26
CA ILE A 61 22.84 -0.25 9.55
C ILE A 61 23.22 0.72 10.67
N GLU A 62 24.16 1.63 10.41
CA GLU A 62 24.56 2.67 11.36
C GLU A 62 23.39 3.58 11.75
N ASN A 63 22.65 4.08 10.75
CA ASN A 63 21.46 4.91 10.99
C ASN A 63 20.34 4.14 11.74
N LEU A 64 20.20 2.83 11.51
CA LEU A 64 19.24 2.03 12.27
C LEU A 64 19.59 1.94 13.76
N HIS A 65 20.87 1.89 14.10
CA HIS A 65 21.32 1.87 15.49
C HIS A 65 21.00 3.16 16.27
N GLU A 66 20.77 4.27 15.59
CA GLU A 66 20.29 5.50 16.22
C GLU A 66 18.80 5.45 16.58
N LEU A 67 18.03 4.58 15.92
CA LEU A 67 16.56 4.52 16.00
C LEU A 67 16.03 3.30 16.77
N LEU A 68 16.75 2.19 16.72
CA LEU A 68 16.33 0.87 17.20
C LEU A 68 17.35 0.25 18.14
N LEU A 69 16.90 -0.66 18.98
CA LEU A 69 17.79 -1.47 19.82
C LEU A 69 18.64 -2.43 18.96
N PRO A 70 19.86 -2.80 19.38
CA PRO A 70 20.73 -3.70 18.61
C PRO A 70 20.06 -5.03 18.20
N SER A 71 19.22 -5.60 19.07
CA SER A 71 18.44 -6.81 18.78
C SER A 71 17.40 -6.61 17.69
N GLU A 72 16.76 -5.43 17.63
CA GLU A 72 15.76 -5.06 16.62
C GLU A 72 16.44 -4.81 15.28
N VAL A 73 17.60 -4.13 15.27
CA VAL A 73 18.41 -3.94 14.06
C VAL A 73 18.79 -5.29 13.47
N GLN A 74 19.25 -6.23 14.29
CA GLN A 74 19.61 -7.57 13.82
C GLN A 74 18.42 -8.31 13.22
N GLN A 75 17.26 -8.28 13.87
CA GLN A 75 16.03 -8.90 13.35
C GLN A 75 15.58 -8.26 12.04
N LEU A 76 15.63 -6.93 11.93
CA LEU A 76 15.29 -6.22 10.72
C LEU A 76 16.24 -6.56 9.56
N CYS A 77 17.54 -6.59 9.80
CA CYS A 77 18.53 -6.98 8.78
C CYS A 77 18.29 -8.42 8.30
N GLN A 78 18.04 -9.35 9.20
CA GLN A 78 17.72 -10.74 8.84
C GLN A 78 16.43 -10.85 8.02
N ALA A 79 15.40 -10.08 8.39
CA ALA A 79 14.14 -10.03 7.63
C ALA A 79 14.34 -9.47 6.22
N LEU A 80 15.17 -8.43 6.06
CA LEU A 80 15.46 -7.81 4.76
C LEU A 80 16.29 -8.70 3.83
N GLU A 81 17.12 -9.57 4.39
CA GLU A 81 17.92 -10.54 3.63
C GLU A 81 17.15 -11.82 3.30
N SER A 82 16.00 -12.02 3.93
CA SER A 82 15.14 -13.17 3.69
C SER A 82 14.40 -13.09 2.35
N THR A 83 13.81 -14.19 1.90
CA THR A 83 12.95 -14.20 0.70
C THR A 83 11.73 -13.34 0.94
N PRO A 84 11.41 -12.38 0.04
CA PRO A 84 10.22 -11.54 0.18
C PRO A 84 8.94 -12.37 0.26
N ILE A 85 8.13 -12.11 1.28
CA ILE A 85 6.83 -12.74 1.44
C ILE A 85 5.88 -12.18 0.39
N THR A 86 5.16 -13.05 -0.30
CA THR A 86 4.14 -12.64 -1.25
C THR A 86 2.79 -12.61 -0.56
N SER A 87 2.01 -11.56 -0.77
CA SER A 87 0.64 -11.45 -0.27
C SER A 87 -0.32 -10.95 -1.34
N ILE A 88 -1.57 -11.33 -1.18
CA ILE A 88 -2.68 -10.95 -2.05
C ILE A 88 -3.84 -10.43 -1.22
N ARG A 89 -4.68 -9.62 -1.86
CA ARG A 89 -5.96 -9.18 -1.31
C ARG A 89 -7.07 -9.63 -2.26
N LEU A 90 -8.04 -10.37 -1.75
CA LEU A 90 -9.20 -10.83 -2.52
C LEU A 90 -10.11 -9.65 -2.88
N ASN A 91 -10.85 -9.81 -3.97
CA ASN A 91 -11.89 -8.88 -4.34
C ASN A 91 -13.21 -9.33 -3.70
N ASP A 92 -13.96 -8.38 -3.12
CA ASP A 92 -15.27 -8.58 -2.45
C ASP A 92 -16.36 -9.22 -3.35
N LYS A 93 -16.10 -9.37 -4.64
CA LYS A 93 -17.01 -10.02 -5.59
C LYS A 93 -16.90 -11.54 -5.63
N ILE A 94 -15.99 -12.11 -4.85
CA ILE A 94 -15.68 -13.54 -4.89
C ILE A 94 -15.92 -14.12 -3.50
N ASP A 95 -16.93 -14.96 -3.40
CA ASP A 95 -17.33 -15.58 -2.14
C ASP A 95 -16.25 -16.52 -1.58
N TYR A 96 -15.43 -17.09 -2.44
CA TYR A 96 -14.24 -17.86 -2.04
C TYR A 96 -13.30 -18.09 -3.22
N LEU A 97 -12.02 -18.00 -2.98
CA LEU A 97 -10.99 -18.59 -3.83
C LEU A 97 -10.37 -19.75 -3.06
N THR A 98 -10.35 -20.91 -3.67
CA THR A 98 -9.56 -22.04 -3.18
C THR A 98 -8.11 -21.77 -3.55
N PHE A 99 -7.41 -20.98 -2.74
CA PHE A 99 -5.96 -21.02 -2.70
C PHE A 99 -5.54 -22.29 -1.96
N ASP A 100 -4.36 -22.83 -2.32
CA ASP A 100 -3.80 -23.99 -1.64
C ASP A 100 -3.85 -23.84 -0.11
N ALA A 101 -4.00 -24.94 0.59
CA ALA A 101 -4.22 -25.03 2.04
C ALA A 101 -3.11 -24.39 2.92
N ASP A 102 -2.04 -23.88 2.33
CA ASP A 102 -0.89 -23.27 2.97
C ASP A 102 -0.90 -21.72 2.88
N THR A 103 -2.07 -21.08 3.02
CA THR A 103 -2.19 -19.63 3.08
C THR A 103 -2.46 -19.18 4.51
N ASP A 104 -1.66 -18.23 5.02
CA ASP A 104 -1.90 -17.56 6.29
C ASP A 104 -2.70 -16.26 6.06
N GLU A 105 -3.63 -15.95 6.95
CA GLU A 105 -4.39 -14.69 6.90
C GLU A 105 -3.52 -13.50 7.29
N VAL A 106 -3.75 -12.35 6.67
CA VAL A 106 -3.16 -11.07 7.10
C VAL A 106 -3.94 -10.56 8.30
N PRO A 107 -3.32 -10.43 9.51
CA PRO A 107 -4.06 -10.20 10.77
C PRO A 107 -4.87 -8.89 10.82
N TRP A 108 -4.61 -7.95 9.93
CA TRP A 108 -5.26 -6.63 9.88
C TRP A 108 -6.18 -6.42 8.69
N HIS A 109 -6.41 -7.45 7.86
CA HIS A 109 -7.27 -7.36 6.69
C HIS A 109 -8.00 -8.68 6.44
N GLU A 110 -9.33 -8.66 6.44
CA GLU A 110 -10.16 -9.87 6.34
C GLU A 110 -9.94 -10.64 5.03
N ASP A 111 -9.73 -9.92 3.92
CA ASP A 111 -9.51 -10.50 2.58
C ASP A 111 -8.01 -10.58 2.22
N GLY A 112 -7.11 -10.41 3.18
CA GLY A 112 -5.67 -10.44 2.98
C GLY A 112 -5.07 -11.80 3.28
N TYR A 113 -4.22 -12.32 2.38
CA TYR A 113 -3.58 -13.63 2.54
C TYR A 113 -2.10 -13.58 2.19
N TYR A 114 -1.28 -14.26 2.99
CA TYR A 114 0.11 -14.58 2.67
C TYR A 114 0.15 -15.87 1.86
N LEU A 115 0.97 -15.90 0.82
CA LEU A 115 1.17 -17.08 0.00
C LEU A 115 2.47 -17.79 0.39
N SER A 116 2.45 -19.12 0.47
CA SER A 116 3.62 -19.94 0.76
C SER A 116 4.72 -19.82 -0.31
N HIS A 117 4.34 -19.53 -1.55
CA HIS A 117 5.24 -19.29 -2.67
C HIS A 117 4.69 -18.21 -3.60
N ARG A 118 5.56 -17.63 -4.43
CA ARG A 118 5.15 -16.63 -5.42
C ARG A 118 4.71 -17.33 -6.73
N PRO A 119 3.41 -17.34 -7.08
CA PRO A 119 2.94 -17.89 -8.34
C PRO A 119 3.37 -17.01 -9.54
N GLN A 120 3.20 -17.56 -10.74
CA GLN A 120 3.31 -16.79 -11.98
C GLN A 120 1.98 -16.08 -12.28
N PHE A 121 1.72 -14.99 -11.58
CA PHE A 121 0.46 -14.23 -11.67
C PHE A 121 0.04 -13.88 -13.11
N ALA A 122 1.01 -13.62 -13.99
CA ALA A 122 0.74 -13.30 -15.40
C ALA A 122 0.06 -14.44 -16.18
N LEU A 123 0.12 -15.67 -15.68
CA LEU A 123 -0.51 -16.86 -16.28
C LEU A 123 -1.80 -17.25 -15.55
N ASP A 124 -2.16 -16.56 -14.48
CA ASP A 124 -3.36 -16.87 -13.69
C ASP A 124 -4.59 -16.15 -14.25
N PRO A 125 -5.60 -16.90 -14.77
CA PRO A 125 -6.83 -16.31 -15.26
C PRO A 125 -7.59 -15.50 -14.20
N LEU A 126 -7.52 -15.90 -12.93
CA LEU A 126 -8.19 -15.21 -11.81
C LEU A 126 -7.56 -13.85 -11.53
N PHE A 127 -6.25 -13.71 -11.71
CA PHE A 127 -5.56 -12.42 -11.63
C PHE A 127 -6.09 -11.45 -12.69
N HIS A 128 -6.20 -11.91 -13.95
CA HIS A 128 -6.71 -11.11 -15.07
C HIS A 128 -8.21 -10.84 -14.98
N ALA A 129 -8.96 -11.72 -14.31
CA ALA A 129 -10.38 -11.48 -14.00
C ALA A 129 -10.60 -10.51 -12.83
N GLY A 130 -9.52 -9.98 -12.22
CA GLY A 130 -9.61 -9.06 -11.09
C GLY A 130 -10.08 -9.71 -9.78
N CYS A 131 -9.99 -11.05 -9.67
CA CYS A 131 -10.41 -11.79 -8.50
C CYS A 131 -9.61 -11.46 -7.25
N TYR A 132 -8.36 -11.06 -7.42
CA TYR A 132 -7.49 -10.62 -6.34
C TYR A 132 -6.49 -9.57 -6.83
N TYR A 133 -5.87 -8.86 -5.89
CA TYR A 133 -4.78 -7.93 -6.11
C TYR A 133 -3.51 -8.43 -5.43
N VAL A 134 -2.38 -8.46 -6.15
CA VAL A 134 -1.07 -8.72 -5.52
C VAL A 134 -0.66 -7.45 -4.79
N GLN A 135 -0.76 -7.46 -3.48
CA GLN A 135 -0.54 -6.31 -2.62
C GLN A 135 0.30 -6.72 -1.42
N GLU A 136 1.25 -5.86 -1.08
CA GLU A 136 2.02 -6.04 0.15
C GLU A 136 1.09 -5.92 1.38
N ALA A 137 1.22 -6.86 2.32
CA ALA A 137 0.36 -6.92 3.50
C ALA A 137 0.39 -5.62 4.33
N SER A 138 1.55 -4.98 4.50
CA SER A 138 1.67 -3.69 5.20
C SER A 138 0.81 -2.59 4.57
N SER A 139 0.67 -2.58 3.23
CA SER A 139 -0.17 -1.62 2.51
C SER A 139 -1.66 -1.84 2.76
N MET A 140 -2.09 -3.04 3.13
CA MET A 140 -3.47 -3.35 3.48
C MET A 140 -3.88 -2.72 4.83
N PHE A 141 -2.91 -2.38 5.70
CA PHE A 141 -3.17 -1.75 7.00
C PHE A 141 -3.93 -0.42 6.88
N VAL A 142 -3.90 0.24 5.73
CA VAL A 142 -4.69 1.46 5.44
C VAL A 142 -6.17 1.24 5.74
N GLU A 143 -6.69 0.03 5.54
CA GLU A 143 -8.10 -0.27 5.85
C GLU A 143 -8.45 -0.04 7.32
N ARG A 144 -7.55 -0.37 8.26
CA ARG A 144 -7.77 -0.10 9.70
C ARG A 144 -7.94 1.39 9.99
N VAL A 145 -7.20 2.24 9.25
CA VAL A 145 -7.36 3.69 9.35
C VAL A 145 -8.69 4.13 8.78
N LEU A 146 -9.10 3.58 7.64
CA LEU A 146 -10.41 3.88 7.05
C LEU A 146 -11.55 3.47 7.99
N GLN A 147 -11.52 2.26 8.53
CA GLN A 147 -12.54 1.75 9.45
C GLN A 147 -12.70 2.62 10.70
N GLN A 148 -11.62 3.22 11.17
CA GLN A 148 -11.63 4.02 12.38
C GLN A 148 -12.08 5.47 12.16
N TYR A 149 -11.78 6.07 11.00
CA TYR A 149 -11.88 7.51 10.81
C TYR A 149 -12.73 7.96 9.62
N VAL A 150 -13.14 7.03 8.76
CA VAL A 150 -13.79 7.35 7.48
C VAL A 150 -15.13 6.64 7.37
N SER A 151 -16.19 7.38 7.06
CA SER A 151 -17.49 6.79 6.76
C SER A 151 -17.51 6.15 5.38
N ARG A 152 -18.33 5.11 5.19
CA ARG A 152 -18.44 4.40 3.91
C ARG A 152 -19.09 5.23 2.78
N ASP A 153 -19.74 6.33 3.12
CA ASP A 153 -20.35 7.31 2.19
C ASP A 153 -19.46 8.53 1.93
N SER A 154 -18.21 8.52 2.43
CA SER A 154 -17.27 9.62 2.28
C SER A 154 -16.80 9.82 0.85
N VAL A 155 -16.40 11.07 0.55
CA VAL A 155 -15.62 11.40 -0.65
C VAL A 155 -14.14 11.38 -0.28
N ILE A 156 -13.36 10.52 -0.94
CA ILE A 156 -11.93 10.33 -0.67
C ILE A 156 -11.12 10.72 -1.89
N LEU A 157 -10.01 11.44 -1.65
CA LEU A 157 -9.02 11.77 -2.67
C LEU A 157 -7.73 10.99 -2.42
N ASP A 158 -7.37 10.13 -3.38
CA ASP A 158 -6.07 9.49 -3.48
C ASP A 158 -5.19 10.30 -4.45
N LEU A 159 -4.26 11.11 -3.91
CA LEU A 159 -3.47 12.08 -4.69
C LEU A 159 -2.40 11.43 -5.56
N CYS A 160 -1.92 10.24 -5.19
CA CYS A 160 -0.79 9.55 -5.83
C CYS A 160 -1.13 8.07 -5.94
N ALA A 161 -2.10 7.77 -6.80
CA ALA A 161 -2.86 6.55 -6.76
C ALA A 161 -2.21 5.35 -7.45
N ALA A 162 -1.37 5.57 -8.48
CA ALA A 162 -0.76 4.47 -9.22
C ALA A 162 0.18 3.61 -8.34
N PRO A 163 0.20 2.30 -8.58
CA PRO A 163 -0.52 1.51 -9.59
C PRO A 163 -1.96 1.13 -9.23
N GLY A 164 -2.51 1.55 -8.09
CA GLY A 164 -3.92 1.37 -7.73
C GLY A 164 -4.18 0.44 -6.52
N GLY A 165 -3.15 -0.10 -5.87
CA GLY A 165 -3.33 -1.03 -4.74
C GLY A 165 -4.10 -0.43 -3.57
N LYS A 166 -3.81 0.82 -3.19
CA LYS A 166 -4.55 1.54 -2.14
C LYS A 166 -5.88 2.06 -2.65
N SER A 167 -5.93 2.59 -3.88
CA SER A 167 -7.18 3.05 -4.50
C SER A 167 -8.21 1.94 -4.60
N THR A 168 -7.84 0.75 -5.05
CA THR A 168 -8.76 -0.40 -5.13
C THR A 168 -9.22 -0.86 -3.74
N LEU A 169 -8.36 -0.81 -2.72
CA LEU A 169 -8.73 -1.09 -1.34
C LEU A 169 -9.74 -0.05 -0.82
N ILE A 170 -9.48 1.24 -1.02
CA ILE A 170 -10.38 2.33 -0.63
C ILE A 170 -11.74 2.17 -1.34
N SER A 171 -11.73 1.85 -2.64
CA SER A 171 -12.95 1.60 -3.42
C SER A 171 -13.75 0.42 -2.88
N GLN A 172 -13.11 -0.67 -2.44
CA GLN A 172 -13.78 -1.79 -1.77
C GLN A 172 -14.39 -1.37 -0.43
N TYR A 173 -13.66 -0.59 0.36
CA TYR A 173 -14.13 -0.11 1.66
C TYR A 173 -15.36 0.80 1.54
N LEU A 174 -15.40 1.69 0.54
CA LEU A 174 -16.51 2.61 0.33
C LEU A 174 -17.80 1.87 -0.03
N GLY A 175 -18.92 2.39 0.48
CA GLY A 175 -20.26 1.98 0.10
C GLY A 175 -20.68 2.54 -1.27
N ASN A 176 -21.90 2.26 -1.67
CA ASN A 176 -22.44 2.70 -2.96
C ASN A 176 -22.58 4.22 -3.07
N ASP A 177 -22.76 4.92 -1.95
CA ASP A 177 -22.91 6.38 -1.88
C ASP A 177 -21.57 7.11 -1.70
N GLY A 178 -20.48 6.37 -1.46
CA GLY A 178 -19.13 6.91 -1.37
C GLY A 178 -18.50 7.17 -2.75
N LEU A 179 -17.55 8.11 -2.83
CA LEU A 179 -16.82 8.44 -4.05
C LEU A 179 -15.31 8.42 -3.80
N LEU A 180 -14.58 7.71 -4.64
CA LEU A 180 -13.12 7.78 -4.69
C LEU A 180 -12.67 8.59 -5.91
N VAL A 181 -11.87 9.62 -5.68
CA VAL A 181 -11.12 10.31 -6.74
C VAL A 181 -9.66 9.88 -6.66
N SER A 182 -9.20 9.15 -7.66
CA SER A 182 -7.82 8.64 -7.75
C SER A 182 -7.03 9.47 -8.74
N ASN A 183 -6.05 10.23 -8.25
CA ASN A 183 -5.22 11.09 -9.06
C ASN A 183 -3.83 10.49 -9.29
N GLU A 184 -3.32 10.59 -10.52
CA GLU A 184 -1.95 10.23 -10.85
C GLU A 184 -1.35 11.22 -11.84
N VAL A 185 -0.20 11.79 -11.49
CA VAL A 185 0.48 12.81 -12.31
C VAL A 185 1.17 12.20 -13.52
N VAL A 186 1.75 11.00 -13.34
CA VAL A 186 2.49 10.29 -14.39
C VAL A 186 1.52 9.55 -15.29
N ARG A 187 1.42 9.94 -16.56
CA ARG A 187 0.46 9.37 -17.52
C ARG A 187 0.52 7.85 -17.64
N THR A 188 1.72 7.27 -17.68
CA THR A 188 1.89 5.81 -17.74
C THR A 188 1.34 5.11 -16.50
N GLY A 189 1.55 5.68 -15.31
CA GLY A 189 0.93 5.21 -14.06
C GLY A 189 -0.59 5.31 -14.08
N GLY A 190 -1.12 6.39 -14.66
CA GLY A 190 -2.55 6.62 -14.79
C GLY A 190 -3.26 5.59 -15.67
N PHE A 191 -2.64 5.10 -16.74
CA PHE A 191 -3.19 4.00 -17.54
C PHE A 191 -3.29 2.70 -16.72
N ILE A 192 -2.24 2.36 -15.96
CA ILE A 192 -2.22 1.18 -15.10
C ILE A 192 -3.28 1.31 -14.00
N LEU A 193 -3.38 2.48 -13.38
CA LEU A 193 -4.40 2.78 -12.38
C LEU A 193 -5.83 2.61 -12.93
N SER A 194 -6.09 3.13 -14.13
CA SER A 194 -7.39 3.03 -14.79
C SER A 194 -7.74 1.57 -15.08
N ALA A 195 -6.81 0.78 -15.62
CA ALA A 195 -7.00 -0.64 -15.88
C ALA A 195 -7.32 -1.40 -14.58
N ASN A 196 -6.51 -1.21 -13.54
CA ASN A 196 -6.72 -1.85 -12.23
C ASN A 196 -8.06 -1.45 -11.58
N SER A 197 -8.49 -0.21 -11.74
CA SER A 197 -9.78 0.27 -11.22
C SER A 197 -10.96 -0.33 -11.98
N GLN A 198 -10.85 -0.51 -13.29
CA GLN A 198 -11.88 -1.14 -14.12
C GLN A 198 -12.03 -2.63 -13.84
N GLU A 199 -10.92 -3.36 -13.72
CA GLU A 199 -10.93 -4.79 -13.43
C GLU A 199 -11.61 -5.11 -12.09
N ARG A 200 -11.44 -4.24 -11.10
CA ARG A 200 -12.01 -4.43 -9.75
C ARG A 200 -13.42 -3.86 -9.59
N GLY A 201 -13.88 -3.09 -10.54
CA GLY A 201 -15.28 -2.86 -10.93
C GLY A 201 -16.24 -2.30 -9.92
N LYS A 202 -15.88 -1.33 -9.08
CA LYS A 202 -16.87 -0.47 -8.42
C LYS A 202 -17.03 0.83 -9.20
N GLY A 203 -18.28 1.22 -9.52
CA GLY A 203 -18.63 2.43 -10.30
C GLY A 203 -18.42 3.74 -9.55
N ASN A 204 -17.94 3.71 -8.31
CA ASN A 204 -17.73 4.85 -7.43
C ASN A 204 -16.30 5.42 -7.48
N THR A 205 -15.53 5.15 -8.54
CA THR A 205 -14.15 5.63 -8.70
C THR A 205 -14.00 6.49 -9.94
N ALA A 206 -13.44 7.70 -9.76
CA ALA A 206 -13.03 8.60 -10.84
C ALA A 206 -11.50 8.68 -10.89
N VAL A 207 -10.90 8.52 -12.08
CA VAL A 207 -9.47 8.66 -12.29
C VAL A 207 -9.14 10.01 -12.91
N THR A 208 -8.18 10.73 -12.34
CA THR A 208 -7.73 12.05 -12.81
C THR A 208 -6.22 12.10 -13.03
N HIS A 209 -5.74 13.07 -13.81
CA HIS A 209 -4.33 13.25 -14.17
C HIS A 209 -3.89 14.69 -13.95
N ASN A 210 -4.01 15.19 -12.73
CA ASN A 210 -3.68 16.56 -12.37
C ASN A 210 -2.44 16.67 -11.50
N GLN A 211 -1.70 17.78 -11.66
CA GLN A 211 -0.64 18.13 -10.72
C GLN A 211 -1.27 18.72 -9.45
N ALA A 212 -0.87 18.23 -8.28
CA ALA A 212 -1.40 18.68 -6.99
C ALA A 212 -1.12 20.17 -6.67
N ALA A 213 -0.20 20.81 -7.40
CA ALA A 213 0.13 22.23 -7.27
C ALA A 213 -0.69 23.16 -8.18
N ALA A 214 -1.59 22.60 -9.03
CA ALA A 214 -2.35 23.35 -10.02
C ALA A 214 -3.82 23.58 -9.60
N SER A 215 -4.16 23.28 -8.35
CA SER A 215 -5.52 23.42 -7.79
C SER A 215 -5.59 24.53 -6.73
#